data_fa4793484feb6340088052357a5a9201
#
_entry.id   fa4793484feb6340088052357a5a9201
#
_cell.length_a   1.000
_cell.length_b   1.000
_cell.length_c   1.000
_cell.angle_alpha   90.00
_cell.angle_beta   90.00
_cell.angle_gamma   90.00
#
_symmetry.space_group_name_H-M   'P 1'
#
loop_
_entity.id
_entity.type
_entity.pdbx_description
1 polymer ?
#
loop_
_entity_poly.entity_id
_entity_poly.type
_entity_poly.pdbx_seq_one_letter_code
_entity_poly.pdbx_strand_id
1 'polypeptide(L)'
;MRSYAEELAHMWEVTHYHRALRPHVREMLEGLKDLGMKLGVISNTASLYQVFDILKEYGIRDYFQDVTLSSVTGYRKPNPNIFMVSLHQVQSDPAHCAYVGDTISRDVIGPIRMGFGATFHIDSYLTRLKDTHVSPDVKATYNIQDIYEVYTILKESH
;
A
#
# COMPACT_ATOMS: atom_id res chain seq x y z
N MET A 1 29.02 -12.66 -1.08
CA MET A 1 28.23 -11.45 -0.75
C MET A 1 26.74 -11.55 -1.12
N ARG A 2 26.35 -12.13 -2.28
CA ARG A 2 24.91 -12.28 -2.65
C ARG A 2 24.11 -13.18 -1.69
N SER A 3 24.71 -14.19 -1.09
CA SER A 3 24.03 -15.15 -0.19
C SER A 3 23.52 -14.53 1.12
N TYR A 4 24.11 -13.42 1.57
CA TYR A 4 23.71 -12.74 2.80
C TYR A 4 22.87 -11.48 2.57
N ALA A 5 22.60 -11.11 1.31
CA ALA A 5 21.94 -9.85 1.00
C ALA A 5 20.50 -9.81 1.54
N GLU A 6 19.77 -10.93 1.44
CA GLU A 6 18.41 -11.01 1.97
C GLU A 6 18.38 -11.03 3.51
N GLU A 7 19.27 -11.76 4.15
CA GLU A 7 19.38 -11.80 5.61
C GLU A 7 19.67 -10.41 6.18
N LEU A 8 20.58 -9.66 5.55
CA LEU A 8 20.90 -8.29 5.93
C LEU A 8 19.72 -7.34 5.65
N ALA A 9 19.04 -7.49 4.53
CA ALA A 9 17.86 -6.69 4.21
C ALA A 9 16.71 -6.97 5.19
N HIS A 10 16.44 -8.23 5.50
CA HIS A 10 15.45 -8.62 6.49
C HIS A 10 15.80 -8.07 7.89
N MET A 11 17.04 -8.27 8.33
CA MET A 11 17.53 -7.74 9.62
C MET A 11 17.36 -6.22 9.70
N TRP A 12 17.71 -5.49 8.63
CA TRP A 12 17.52 -4.04 8.57
C TRP A 12 16.05 -3.65 8.75
N GLU A 13 15.14 -4.30 8.00
CA GLU A 13 13.70 -4.00 8.06
C GLU A 13 13.09 -4.26 9.43
N VAL A 14 13.49 -5.35 10.12
CA VAL A 14 12.94 -5.69 11.44
C VAL A 14 13.57 -4.89 12.58
N THR A 15 14.81 -4.44 12.43
CA THR A 15 15.48 -3.64 13.47
C THR A 15 15.17 -2.15 13.40
N HIS A 16 14.91 -1.61 12.19
CA HIS A 16 14.68 -0.18 11.99
C HIS A 16 13.21 0.21 12.00
N TYR A 17 12.31 -0.72 11.72
CA TYR A 17 10.88 -0.44 11.62
C TYR A 17 10.08 -1.28 12.60
N HIS A 18 9.72 -0.68 13.73
CA HIS A 18 8.70 -1.25 14.61
C HIS A 18 7.32 -0.95 14.01
N ARG A 19 6.71 -1.96 13.41
CA ARG A 19 5.40 -1.83 12.78
C ARG A 19 4.31 -2.26 13.76
N ALA A 20 3.18 -1.60 13.68
CA ALA A 20 1.97 -2.00 14.38
C ALA A 20 0.80 -1.92 13.39
N LEU A 21 -0.13 -2.85 13.52
CA LEU A 21 -1.37 -2.81 12.77
C LEU A 21 -2.17 -1.59 13.23
N ARG A 22 -2.65 -0.78 12.28
CA ARG A 22 -3.54 0.34 12.61
C ARG A 22 -4.85 -0.20 13.19
N PRO A 23 -5.51 0.55 14.08
CA PRO A 23 -6.86 0.21 14.51
C PRO A 23 -7.80 -0.01 13.29
N HIS A 24 -8.80 -0.84 13.45
CA HIS A 24 -9.89 -1.11 12.49
C HIS A 24 -9.45 -1.67 11.12
N VAL A 25 -8.18 -2.08 10.95
CA VAL A 25 -7.71 -2.67 9.67
C VAL A 25 -8.46 -3.96 9.36
N ARG A 26 -8.69 -4.82 10.35
CA ARG A 26 -9.37 -6.11 10.12
C ARG A 26 -10.81 -5.88 9.68
N GLU A 27 -11.53 -5.02 10.38
CA GLU A 27 -12.91 -4.67 10.08
C GLU A 27 -13.04 -4.05 8.69
N MET A 28 -12.11 -3.17 8.31
CA MET A 28 -12.05 -2.61 6.97
C MET A 28 -11.81 -3.69 5.91
N LEU A 29 -10.83 -4.59 6.12
CA LEU A 29 -10.52 -5.67 5.18
C LEU A 29 -11.69 -6.65 5.00
N GLU A 30 -12.36 -7.01 6.10
CA GLU A 30 -13.57 -7.85 6.08
C GLU A 30 -14.68 -7.16 5.28
N GLY A 31 -14.97 -5.91 5.58
CA GLY A 31 -15.99 -5.15 4.87
C GLY A 31 -15.72 -5.04 3.36
N LEU A 32 -14.47 -4.75 2.95
CA LEU A 32 -14.11 -4.69 1.53
C LEU A 32 -14.21 -6.06 0.84
N LYS A 33 -13.84 -7.12 1.54
CA LYS A 33 -14.00 -8.50 1.03
C LYS A 33 -15.46 -8.85 0.84
N ASP A 34 -16.34 -8.47 1.77
CA ASP A 34 -17.79 -8.72 1.69
C ASP A 34 -18.44 -7.94 0.54
N LEU A 35 -17.88 -6.80 0.15
CA LEU A 35 -18.23 -6.06 -1.08
C LEU A 35 -17.70 -6.73 -2.36
N GLY A 36 -17.00 -7.86 -2.25
CA GLY A 36 -16.41 -8.56 -3.40
C GLY A 36 -15.18 -7.88 -4.00
N MET A 37 -14.58 -6.94 -3.30
CA MET A 37 -13.40 -6.21 -3.80
C MET A 37 -12.15 -7.10 -3.77
N LYS A 38 -11.33 -6.98 -4.82
CA LYS A 38 -10.00 -7.58 -4.85
C LYS A 38 -9.02 -6.67 -4.11
N LEU A 39 -8.21 -7.26 -3.24
CA LEU A 39 -7.26 -6.52 -2.41
C LEU A 39 -5.82 -6.87 -2.78
N GLY A 40 -4.96 -5.86 -2.87
CA GLY A 40 -3.52 -6.03 -3.13
C GLY A 40 -2.67 -5.15 -2.22
N VAL A 41 -1.42 -5.54 -2.04
CA VAL A 41 -0.40 -4.77 -1.34
C VAL A 41 0.72 -4.40 -2.29
N ILE A 42 1.10 -3.12 -2.33
CA ILE A 42 2.28 -2.65 -3.06
C ILE A 42 3.25 -2.00 -2.06
N SER A 43 4.40 -2.62 -1.84
CA SER A 43 5.36 -2.18 -0.83
C SER A 43 6.73 -1.82 -1.41
N ASN A 44 7.25 -0.65 -0.98
CA ASN A 44 8.67 -0.32 -1.13
C ASN A 44 9.45 -0.94 0.02
N THR A 45 10.12 -2.06 -0.23
CA THR A 45 10.90 -2.80 0.75
C THR A 45 12.25 -3.23 0.18
N ALA A 46 13.22 -3.51 1.02
CA ALA A 46 14.50 -4.10 0.64
C ALA A 46 14.49 -5.63 0.76
N SER A 47 13.73 -6.18 1.71
CA SER A 47 13.59 -7.62 1.93
C SER A 47 12.60 -8.27 0.96
N LEU A 48 12.86 -9.53 0.60
CA LEU A 48 11.96 -10.35 -0.22
C LEU A 48 10.79 -10.92 0.59
N TYR A 49 10.97 -11.15 1.89
CA TYR A 49 10.04 -11.93 2.72
C TYR A 49 9.36 -11.14 3.83
N GLN A 50 9.98 -10.08 4.33
CA GLN A 50 9.54 -9.36 5.52
C GLN A 50 8.06 -8.89 5.47
N VAL A 51 7.58 -8.44 4.30
CA VAL A 51 6.17 -8.03 4.16
C VAL A 51 5.23 -9.22 4.30
N PHE A 52 5.58 -10.36 3.71
CA PHE A 52 4.80 -11.60 3.85
C PHE A 52 4.74 -12.08 5.30
N ASP A 53 5.87 -12.03 6.01
CA ASP A 53 5.97 -12.45 7.41
C ASP A 53 5.09 -11.59 8.31
N ILE A 54 5.13 -10.25 8.13
CA ILE A 54 4.29 -9.33 8.89
C ILE A 54 2.80 -9.52 8.59
N LEU A 55 2.42 -9.68 7.32
CA LEU A 55 1.03 -9.93 6.98
C LEU A 55 0.50 -11.23 7.60
N LYS A 56 1.34 -12.26 7.70
CA LYS A 56 1.03 -13.52 8.40
C LYS A 56 0.94 -13.32 9.90
N GLU A 57 1.92 -12.65 10.51
CA GLU A 57 1.95 -12.33 11.94
C GLU A 57 0.68 -11.60 12.37
N TYR A 58 0.25 -10.64 11.55
CA TYR A 58 -1.01 -9.93 11.79
C TYR A 58 -2.26 -10.73 11.43
N GLY A 59 -2.13 -11.94 10.84
CA GLY A 59 -3.24 -12.78 10.43
C GLY A 59 -4.14 -12.12 9.36
N ILE A 60 -3.53 -11.31 8.48
CA ILE A 60 -4.25 -10.60 7.41
C ILE A 60 -3.77 -10.95 5.99
N ARG A 61 -2.80 -11.88 5.85
CA ARG A 61 -2.25 -12.25 4.54
C ARG A 61 -3.32 -12.76 3.57
N ASP A 62 -4.30 -13.49 4.05
CA ASP A 62 -5.30 -14.18 3.23
C ASP A 62 -6.39 -13.27 2.66
N TYR A 63 -6.41 -11.98 3.07
CA TYR A 63 -7.28 -10.98 2.43
C TYR A 63 -6.74 -10.53 1.06
N PHE A 64 -5.43 -10.68 0.81
CA PHE A 64 -4.77 -10.11 -0.36
C PHE A 64 -4.54 -11.14 -1.46
N GLN A 65 -5.06 -10.90 -2.66
CA GLN A 65 -4.80 -11.68 -3.86
C GLN A 65 -3.40 -11.41 -4.43
N ASP A 66 -2.88 -10.20 -4.23
CA ASP A 66 -1.54 -9.80 -4.70
C ASP A 66 -0.72 -9.15 -3.59
N VAL A 67 0.59 -9.42 -3.59
CA VAL A 67 1.60 -8.71 -2.79
C VAL A 67 2.80 -8.40 -3.68
N THR A 68 2.82 -7.19 -4.21
CA THR A 68 3.87 -6.68 -5.09
C THR A 68 4.94 -5.93 -4.30
N LEU A 69 6.19 -6.38 -4.38
CA LEU A 69 7.33 -5.84 -3.64
C LEU A 69 8.36 -5.19 -4.57
N SER A 70 8.90 -4.04 -4.18
CA SER A 70 9.97 -3.38 -4.94
C SER A 70 11.26 -4.19 -4.99
N SER A 71 11.54 -4.99 -3.97
CA SER A 71 12.69 -5.90 -3.91
C SER A 71 12.61 -7.03 -4.94
N VAL A 72 11.38 -7.43 -5.33
CA VAL A 72 11.13 -8.47 -6.33
C VAL A 72 11.06 -7.89 -7.74
N THR A 73 10.30 -6.80 -7.90
CA THR A 73 10.04 -6.22 -9.23
C THR A 73 11.18 -5.34 -9.75
N GLY A 74 12.05 -4.84 -8.88
CA GLY A 74 13.06 -3.83 -9.21
C GLY A 74 12.50 -2.41 -9.37
N TYR A 75 11.18 -2.23 -9.31
CA TYR A 75 10.52 -0.92 -9.37
C TYR A 75 10.07 -0.46 -7.99
N ARG A 76 10.16 0.84 -7.73
CA ARG A 76 9.74 1.44 -6.45
C ARG A 76 8.69 2.53 -6.71
N LYS A 77 7.66 2.62 -5.87
CA LYS A 77 6.72 3.74 -5.89
C LYS A 77 7.48 5.07 -5.78
N PRO A 78 7.15 6.09 -6.59
CA PRO A 78 5.97 6.23 -7.45
C PRO A 78 6.18 5.78 -8.92
N ASN A 79 7.18 4.93 -9.23
CA ASN A 79 7.37 4.43 -10.59
C ASN A 79 6.12 3.67 -11.06
N PRO A 80 5.55 3.99 -12.24
CA PRO A 80 4.31 3.38 -12.74
C PRO A 80 4.39 1.87 -12.89
N ASN A 81 5.56 1.32 -13.20
CA ASN A 81 5.70 -0.11 -13.47
C ASN A 81 5.36 -0.99 -12.25
N ILE A 82 5.59 -0.52 -11.01
CA ILE A 82 5.22 -1.31 -9.83
C ILE A 82 3.70 -1.45 -9.70
N PHE A 83 2.95 -0.39 -10.05
CA PHE A 83 1.49 -0.43 -10.06
C PHE A 83 0.97 -1.32 -11.19
N MET A 84 1.58 -1.23 -12.39
CA MET A 84 1.22 -2.08 -13.53
C MET A 84 1.37 -3.57 -13.21
N VAL A 85 2.45 -3.96 -12.53
CA VAL A 85 2.64 -5.36 -12.10
C VAL A 85 1.48 -5.81 -11.22
N SER A 86 1.13 -5.04 -10.19
CA SER A 86 0.04 -5.40 -9.28
C SER A 86 -1.33 -5.42 -9.98
N LEU A 87 -1.63 -4.40 -10.80
CA LEU A 87 -2.88 -4.34 -11.57
C LEU A 87 -3.04 -5.56 -12.51
N HIS A 88 -1.95 -5.97 -13.16
CA HIS A 88 -1.94 -7.16 -14.01
C HIS A 88 -2.21 -8.44 -13.21
N GLN A 89 -1.61 -8.58 -12.01
CA GLN A 89 -1.81 -9.75 -11.14
C GLN A 89 -3.28 -9.88 -10.69
N VAL A 90 -3.90 -8.76 -10.31
CA VAL A 90 -5.30 -8.77 -9.89
C VAL A 90 -6.29 -8.65 -11.05
N GLN A 91 -5.80 -8.50 -12.29
CA GLN A 91 -6.61 -8.34 -13.49
C GLN A 91 -7.65 -7.22 -13.34
N SER A 92 -7.19 -6.02 -13.02
CA SER A 92 -8.06 -4.86 -12.81
C SER A 92 -7.59 -3.65 -13.60
N ASP A 93 -8.56 -2.84 -14.05
CA ASP A 93 -8.31 -1.55 -14.67
C ASP A 93 -8.09 -0.49 -13.59
N PRO A 94 -7.05 0.36 -13.69
CA PRO A 94 -6.79 1.39 -12.69
C PRO A 94 -7.99 2.33 -12.45
N ALA A 95 -8.78 2.65 -13.47
CA ALA A 95 -9.96 3.50 -13.32
C ALA A 95 -11.01 2.94 -12.35
N HIS A 96 -11.01 1.61 -12.15
CA HIS A 96 -11.89 0.91 -11.22
C HIS A 96 -11.18 0.50 -9.91
N CYS A 97 -9.98 1.05 -9.67
CA CYS A 97 -9.20 0.76 -8.47
C CYS A 97 -9.08 1.99 -7.58
N ALA A 98 -9.03 1.74 -6.28
CA ALA A 98 -8.65 2.72 -5.27
C ALA A 98 -7.26 2.39 -4.70
N TYR A 99 -6.50 3.41 -4.33
CA TYR A 99 -5.22 3.25 -3.68
C TYR A 99 -5.19 3.94 -2.32
N VAL A 100 -4.68 3.26 -1.31
CA VAL A 100 -4.58 3.77 0.07
C VAL A 100 -3.13 3.82 0.50
N GLY A 101 -2.68 4.93 1.04
CA GLY A 101 -1.33 5.04 1.59
C GLY A 101 -1.10 6.28 2.44
N ASP A 102 0.08 6.40 3.01
CA ASP A 102 0.43 7.44 3.98
C ASP A 102 1.52 8.41 3.49
N THR A 103 1.92 8.32 2.23
CA THR A 103 2.96 9.17 1.65
C THR A 103 2.49 9.77 0.33
N ILE A 104 2.29 11.08 0.27
CA ILE A 104 1.76 11.77 -0.92
C ILE A 104 2.66 11.54 -2.14
N SER A 105 3.98 11.69 -1.97
CA SER A 105 4.96 11.54 -3.06
C SER A 105 4.93 10.16 -3.73
N ARG A 106 4.52 9.12 -3.02
CA ARG A 106 4.55 7.72 -3.51
C ARG A 106 3.16 7.15 -3.72
N ASP A 107 2.26 7.39 -2.75
CA ASP A 107 1.00 6.68 -2.63
C ASP A 107 -0.19 7.49 -3.17
N VAL A 108 0.01 8.77 -3.49
CA VAL A 108 -0.97 9.63 -4.16
C VAL A 108 -0.53 9.96 -5.58
N ILE A 109 0.69 10.50 -5.76
CA ILE A 109 1.18 10.90 -7.09
C ILE A 109 1.27 9.71 -8.05
N GLY A 110 1.79 8.56 -7.58
CA GLY A 110 1.92 7.36 -8.40
C GLY A 110 0.57 6.88 -8.95
N PRO A 111 -0.41 6.57 -8.11
CA PRO A 111 -1.74 6.15 -8.53
C PRO A 111 -2.47 7.19 -9.40
N ILE A 112 -2.39 8.49 -9.09
CA ILE A 112 -2.99 9.53 -9.95
C ILE A 112 -2.42 9.46 -11.37
N ARG A 113 -1.09 9.35 -11.51
CA ARG A 113 -0.44 9.23 -12.82
C ARG A 113 -0.81 7.96 -13.57
N MET A 114 -1.18 6.92 -12.85
CA MET A 114 -1.66 5.66 -13.40
C MET A 114 -3.15 5.66 -13.75
N GLY A 115 -3.90 6.71 -13.39
CA GLY A 115 -5.33 6.81 -13.65
C GLY A 115 -6.20 6.01 -12.69
N PHE A 116 -5.75 5.79 -11.46
CA PHE A 116 -6.60 5.18 -10.42
C PHE A 116 -7.85 6.02 -10.18
N GLY A 117 -9.00 5.34 -10.05
CA GLY A 117 -10.30 5.98 -9.84
C GLY A 117 -10.40 6.77 -8.54
N ALA A 118 -9.70 6.34 -7.50
CA ALA A 118 -9.62 7.06 -6.24
C ALA A 118 -8.27 6.86 -5.53
N THR A 119 -7.87 7.88 -4.76
CA THR A 119 -6.72 7.82 -3.86
C THR A 119 -7.13 8.24 -2.47
N PHE A 120 -6.72 7.46 -1.47
CA PHE A 120 -6.93 7.73 -0.05
C PHE A 120 -5.59 8.03 0.61
N HIS A 121 -5.46 9.19 1.20
CA HIS A 121 -4.30 9.53 2.01
C HIS A 121 -4.67 9.46 3.49
N ILE A 122 -4.00 8.56 4.22
CA ILE A 122 -4.09 8.49 5.67
C ILE A 122 -2.90 9.20 6.29
N ASP A 123 -3.16 10.27 7.04
CA ASP A 123 -2.10 11.06 7.65
C ASP A 123 -1.27 10.22 8.64
N SER A 124 0.04 10.41 8.57
CA SER A 124 0.99 9.75 9.46
C SER A 124 2.11 10.71 9.84
N TYR A 125 2.30 10.92 11.13
CA TYR A 125 3.37 11.75 11.65
C TYR A 125 4.75 11.34 11.11
N LEU A 126 4.99 10.02 10.99
CA LEU A 126 6.28 9.48 10.53
C LEU A 126 6.57 9.72 9.05
N THR A 127 5.54 9.97 8.24
CA THR A 127 5.69 10.13 6.78
C THR A 127 5.60 11.57 6.31
N ARG A 128 5.11 12.50 7.13
CA ARG A 128 5.02 13.93 6.80
C ARG A 128 6.35 14.51 6.32
N LEU A 129 7.47 14.11 6.95
CA LEU A 129 8.80 14.58 6.56
C LEU A 129 9.26 14.10 5.18
N LYS A 130 8.66 13.02 4.67
CA LYS A 130 8.99 12.47 3.35
C LYS A 130 8.38 13.28 2.21
N ASP A 131 7.39 14.08 2.49
CA ASP A 131 6.60 14.84 1.51
C ASP A 131 6.90 16.35 1.52
N THR A 132 7.92 16.80 2.25
CA THR A 132 8.31 18.23 2.35
C THR A 132 8.61 18.89 1.01
N HIS A 133 8.94 18.12 -0.02
CA HIS A 133 9.22 18.58 -1.38
C HIS A 133 8.03 18.45 -2.33
N VAL A 134 6.89 17.96 -1.86
CA VAL A 134 5.67 17.82 -2.68
C VAL A 134 4.93 19.15 -2.73
N SER A 135 4.46 19.53 -3.93
CA SER A 135 3.62 20.71 -4.08
C SER A 135 2.35 20.58 -3.24
N PRO A 136 1.94 21.63 -2.51
CA PRO A 136 0.71 21.63 -1.72
C PRO A 136 -0.57 21.49 -2.58
N ASP A 137 -0.46 21.66 -3.90
CA ASP A 137 -1.58 21.50 -4.84
C ASP A 137 -1.92 20.03 -5.11
N VAL A 138 -0.98 19.11 -4.81
CA VAL A 138 -1.23 17.67 -4.96
C VAL A 138 -2.07 17.17 -3.80
N LYS A 139 -3.27 16.72 -4.11
CA LYS A 139 -4.23 16.19 -3.12
C LYS A 139 -4.70 14.81 -3.51
N ALA A 140 -4.90 13.97 -2.49
CA ALA A 140 -5.63 12.71 -2.67
C ALA A 140 -7.13 13.00 -2.92
N THR A 141 -7.84 12.05 -3.49
CA THR A 141 -9.31 12.12 -3.63
C THR A 141 -9.96 12.24 -2.25
N TYR A 142 -9.45 11.48 -1.28
CA TYR A 142 -9.92 11.47 0.10
C TYR A 142 -8.74 11.58 1.07
N ASN A 143 -8.87 12.45 2.07
CA ASN A 143 -7.97 12.49 3.23
C ASN A 143 -8.73 11.90 4.41
N ILE A 144 -8.21 10.82 4.98
CA ILE A 144 -8.84 10.04 6.03
C ILE A 144 -8.01 10.06 7.31
N GLN A 145 -8.66 9.91 8.45
CA GLN A 145 -8.04 9.83 9.77
C GLN A 145 -8.03 8.39 10.31
N ASP A 146 -9.03 7.61 9.95
CA ASP A 146 -9.15 6.20 10.30
C ASP A 146 -9.17 5.36 9.02
N ILE A 147 -8.50 4.22 9.04
CA ILE A 147 -8.44 3.32 7.88
C ILE A 147 -9.81 2.75 7.53
N TYR A 148 -10.73 2.66 8.48
CA TYR A 148 -12.09 2.16 8.27
C TYR A 148 -12.92 3.07 7.36
N GLU A 149 -12.56 4.35 7.25
CA GLU A 149 -13.22 5.28 6.34
C GLU A 149 -13.11 4.84 4.87
N VAL A 150 -12.06 4.08 4.51
CA VAL A 150 -11.94 3.49 3.17
C VAL A 150 -13.15 2.61 2.86
N TYR A 151 -13.52 1.73 3.78
CA TYR A 151 -14.69 0.86 3.61
C TYR A 151 -15.99 1.66 3.54
N THR A 152 -16.19 2.61 4.46
CA THR A 152 -17.44 3.37 4.51
C THR A 152 -17.66 4.19 3.23
N ILE A 153 -16.63 4.85 2.72
CA ILE A 153 -16.69 5.66 1.50
C ILE A 153 -16.93 4.78 0.26
N LEU A 154 -16.19 3.66 0.15
CA LEU A 154 -16.34 2.77 -1.01
C LEU A 154 -17.69 2.04 -1.01
N LYS A 155 -18.24 1.70 0.16
CA LYS A 155 -19.57 1.11 0.29
C LYS A 155 -20.68 2.03 -0.20
N GLU A 156 -20.56 3.34 0.02
CA GLU A 156 -21.54 4.32 -0.44
C GLU A 156 -21.46 4.56 -1.96
N SER A 157 -20.33 4.23 -2.57
CA SER A 157 -20.06 4.43 -4.00
C SER A 157 -20.32 3.18 -4.84
N HIS A 158 -20.57 2.03 -4.20
CA HIS A 158 -20.79 0.71 -4.82
C HIS A 158 -22.27 0.41 -4.95
#